data_7074bd20d384c3cc199a122894ab4ac3
#
_entry.id   7074bd20d384c3cc199a122894ab4ac3
#
_cell.length_a   1.000
_cell.length_b   1.000
_cell.length_c   1.000
_cell.angle_alpha   90.00
_cell.angle_beta   90.00
_cell.angle_gamma   90.00
#
_symmetry.space_group_name_H-M   'P 1'
#
loop_
_entity.id
_entity.type
_entity.pdbx_description
1 polymer ?
#
loop_
_entity_poly.entity_id
_entity_poly.type
_entity_poly.pdbx_seq_one_letter_code
_entity_poly.pdbx_strand_id
1 'polypeptide(L)'
;CGDGRVVIAAARQFGARGVGVDIEPHWIEESRRNAEHAGVIGLVTFHLQDALTVDLSPASVVMLYLVEWSTSKLEANIRAGVKPGTRVVSHNYGMTDWTPSKSETFVDAGGTARRLHLWIG
;
A
#
# COMPACT_ATOMS: atom_id res chain seq x y z
N CYS A 1 -3.98 4.41 3.48
CA CYS A 1 -3.13 3.57 4.39
C CYS A 1 -3.90 3.06 5.61
N GLY A 2 -5.09 3.59 5.86
CA GLY A 2 -5.85 3.24 7.05
C GLY A 2 -5.06 3.51 8.32
N ASP A 3 -4.99 2.53 9.22
CA ASP A 3 -4.26 2.64 10.49
C ASP A 3 -2.74 2.43 10.36
N GLY A 4 -2.22 2.30 9.16
CA GLY A 4 -0.79 2.18 8.88
C GLY A 4 -0.20 0.78 9.08
N ARG A 5 -1.03 -0.23 9.33
CA ARG A 5 -0.56 -1.58 9.72
C ARG A 5 0.41 -2.22 8.73
N VAL A 6 0.21 -2.02 7.43
CA VAL A 6 1.06 -2.64 6.40
C VAL A 6 2.47 -2.02 6.40
N VAL A 7 2.54 -0.70 6.38
CA VAL A 7 3.81 0.04 6.40
C VAL A 7 4.57 -0.21 7.70
N ILE A 8 3.86 -0.22 8.82
CA ILE A 8 4.41 -0.49 10.15
C ILE A 8 4.94 -1.93 10.23
N ALA A 9 4.20 -2.92 9.73
CA ALA A 9 4.65 -4.30 9.70
C ALA A 9 5.93 -4.49 8.87
N ALA A 10 6.02 -3.85 7.71
CA ALA A 10 7.21 -3.88 6.87
C ALA A 10 8.42 -3.26 7.58
N ALA A 11 8.22 -2.14 8.28
CA ALA A 11 9.28 -1.50 9.05
C ALA A 11 9.76 -2.36 10.22
N ARG A 12 8.83 -2.98 10.96
CA ARG A 12 9.16 -3.83 12.11
C ARG A 12 9.89 -5.10 11.72
N GLN A 13 9.43 -5.76 10.66
CA GLN A 13 9.94 -7.08 10.27
C GLN A 13 11.17 -7.01 9.39
N PHE A 14 11.30 -5.98 8.56
CA PHE A 14 12.33 -5.90 7.54
C PHE A 14 13.18 -4.63 7.62
N GLY A 15 12.89 -3.72 8.54
CA GLY A 15 13.56 -2.43 8.60
C GLY A 15 13.31 -1.54 7.40
N ALA A 16 12.22 -1.77 6.67
CA ALA A 16 11.90 -1.02 5.46
C ALA A 16 11.43 0.40 5.79
N ARG A 17 11.84 1.36 4.98
CA ARG A 17 11.26 2.70 5.00
C ARG A 17 9.91 2.66 4.30
N GLY A 18 8.95 3.40 4.83
CA GLY A 18 7.61 3.42 4.27
C GLY A 18 6.96 4.78 4.30
N VAL A 19 6.09 5.00 3.31
CA VAL A 19 5.24 6.18 3.23
C VAL A 19 3.80 5.69 3.11
N GLY A 20 2.95 6.15 4.01
CA GLY A 20 1.51 5.92 3.95
C GLY A 20 0.79 7.21 3.60
N VAL A 21 -0.22 7.12 2.74
CA VAL A 21 -1.06 8.26 2.39
C VAL A 21 -2.53 7.92 2.60
N ASP A 22 -3.29 8.90 3.05
CA ASP A 22 -4.73 8.78 3.22
C ASP A 22 -5.35 10.17 3.11
N ILE A 23 -6.62 10.24 2.74
CA ILE A 23 -7.36 11.50 2.66
C ILE A 23 -8.12 11.82 3.95
N GLU A 24 -8.16 10.89 4.89
CA GLU A 24 -8.86 11.04 6.16
C GLU A 24 -7.88 11.41 7.28
N PRO A 25 -8.02 12.60 7.90
CA PRO A 25 -7.08 13.06 8.93
C PRO A 25 -6.96 12.10 10.13
N HIS A 26 -8.07 11.50 10.56
CA HIS A 26 -8.05 10.60 11.73
C HIS A 26 -7.22 9.35 11.49
N TRP A 27 -7.17 8.83 10.25
CA TRP A 27 -6.32 7.69 9.90
C TRP A 27 -4.84 8.04 9.93
N ILE A 28 -4.49 9.25 9.51
CA ILE A 28 -3.10 9.72 9.57
C ILE A 28 -2.64 9.85 11.02
N GLU A 29 -3.46 10.39 11.90
CA GLU A 29 -3.15 10.48 13.34
C GLU A 29 -3.03 9.09 13.97
N GLU A 30 -3.94 8.20 13.69
CA GLU A 30 -3.91 6.84 14.21
C GLU A 30 -2.69 6.06 13.70
N SER A 31 -2.34 6.20 12.44
CA SER A 31 -1.14 5.61 11.86
C SER A 31 0.13 6.08 12.57
N ARG A 32 0.24 7.38 12.85
CA ARG A 32 1.38 7.93 13.60
C ARG A 32 1.47 7.37 15.01
N ARG A 33 0.36 7.30 15.73
CA ARG A 33 0.32 6.70 17.06
C ARG A 33 0.72 5.23 17.05
N ASN A 34 0.22 4.47 16.09
CA ASN A 34 0.56 3.07 15.95
C ASN A 34 2.04 2.87 15.63
N ALA A 35 2.63 3.73 14.80
CA ALA A 35 4.06 3.70 14.48
C ALA A 35 4.92 4.02 15.70
N GLU A 36 4.53 4.99 16.53
CA GLU A 36 5.20 5.31 17.79
C GLU A 36 5.16 4.13 18.76
N HIS A 37 4.00 3.50 18.94
CA HIS A 37 3.85 2.32 19.79
C HIS A 37 4.68 1.14 19.30
N ALA A 38 4.82 0.98 17.99
CA ALA A 38 5.63 -0.08 17.40
C ALA A 38 7.13 0.23 17.39
N GLY A 39 7.53 1.45 17.72
CA GLY A 39 8.94 1.86 17.76
C GLY A 39 9.55 2.08 16.38
N VAL A 40 8.74 2.33 15.35
CA VAL A 40 9.21 2.49 13.95
C VAL A 40 8.97 3.88 13.38
N ILE A 41 8.62 4.86 14.22
CA ILE A 41 8.28 6.21 13.73
C ILE A 41 9.42 6.88 12.95
N GLY A 42 10.67 6.48 13.17
CA GLY A 42 11.81 6.95 12.41
C GLY A 42 11.96 6.37 11.00
N LEU A 43 11.22 5.29 10.68
CA LEU A 43 11.26 4.62 9.38
C LEU A 43 10.06 4.94 8.51
N VAL A 44 8.96 5.39 9.09
CA VAL A 44 7.69 5.59 8.38
C VAL A 44 7.27 7.05 8.44
N THR A 45 6.61 7.50 7.36
CA THR A 45 6.03 8.83 7.26
C THR A 45 4.60 8.69 6.75
N PHE A 46 3.70 9.52 7.26
CA PHE A 46 2.30 9.52 6.84
C PHE A 46 1.90 10.90 6.35
N HIS A 47 1.24 10.95 5.19
CA HIS A 47 0.81 12.19 4.57
C HIS A 47 -0.70 12.21 4.37
N LEU A 48 -1.33 13.31 4.74
CA LEU A 48 -2.71 13.62 4.36
C LEU A 48 -2.68 14.08 2.91
N GLN A 49 -2.93 13.18 1.98
CA GLN A 49 -2.73 13.39 0.56
C GLN A 49 -3.61 12.46 -0.25
N ASP A 50 -4.07 12.93 -1.42
CA ASP A 50 -4.75 12.08 -2.40
C ASP A 50 -3.72 11.15 -3.05
N ALA A 51 -4.03 9.85 -3.09
CA ALA A 51 -3.16 8.83 -3.69
C ALA A 51 -2.84 9.12 -5.17
N LEU A 52 -3.72 9.83 -5.89
CA LEU A 52 -3.50 10.22 -7.28
C LEU A 52 -2.38 11.26 -7.46
N THR A 53 -1.97 11.93 -6.39
CA THR A 53 -0.95 12.99 -6.44
C THR A 53 0.42 12.54 -5.93
N VAL A 54 0.55 11.27 -5.53
CA VAL A 54 1.79 10.74 -4.97
C VAL A 54 2.82 10.47 -6.06
N ASP A 55 4.06 10.91 -5.84
CA ASP A 55 5.19 10.50 -6.66
C ASP A 55 5.63 9.08 -6.25
N LEU A 56 5.44 8.13 -7.13
CA LEU A 56 5.76 6.72 -6.91
C LEU A 56 7.17 6.34 -7.35
N SER A 57 7.88 7.23 -8.02
CA SER A 57 9.20 6.91 -8.59
C SER A 57 10.25 6.44 -7.58
N PRO A 58 10.26 6.90 -6.30
CA PRO A 58 11.21 6.40 -5.32
C PRO A 58 10.86 5.02 -4.75
N ALA A 59 9.63 4.53 -4.98
CA ALA A 59 9.16 3.30 -4.36
C ALA A 59 9.74 2.06 -5.06
N SER A 60 10.11 1.06 -4.29
CA SER A 60 10.42 -0.30 -4.79
C SER A 60 9.21 -1.22 -4.69
N VAL A 61 8.30 -0.93 -3.77
CA VAL A 61 7.03 -1.65 -3.60
C VAL A 61 5.92 -0.64 -3.36
N VAL A 62 4.82 -0.80 -4.09
CA VAL A 62 3.59 -0.04 -3.89
C VAL A 62 2.51 -1.00 -3.42
N MET A 63 1.93 -0.73 -2.25
CA MET A 63 0.86 -1.55 -1.68
C MET A 63 -0.47 -0.82 -1.76
N LEU A 64 -1.47 -1.47 -2.32
CA LEU A 64 -2.82 -0.94 -2.49
C LEU A 64 -3.80 -1.69 -1.61
N TYR A 65 -4.55 -0.95 -0.82
CA TYR A 65 -5.65 -1.45 -0.01
C TYR A 65 -6.85 -0.52 -0.22
N LEU A 66 -7.45 -0.62 -1.41
CA LEU A 66 -8.50 0.29 -1.87
C LEU A 66 -9.74 -0.49 -2.28
N VAL A 67 -10.88 0.18 -2.31
CA VAL A 67 -12.09 -0.39 -2.88
C VAL A 67 -12.02 -0.40 -4.41
N GLU A 68 -12.71 -1.36 -5.04
CA GLU A 68 -12.64 -1.61 -6.47
C GLU A 68 -12.87 -0.36 -7.34
N TRP A 69 -13.88 0.45 -7.01
CA TRP A 69 -14.23 1.62 -7.80
C TRP A 69 -13.15 2.70 -7.86
N SER A 70 -12.24 2.73 -6.89
CA SER A 70 -11.14 3.72 -6.87
C SER A 70 -9.89 3.23 -7.60
N THR A 71 -9.73 1.94 -7.88
CA THR A 71 -8.50 1.38 -8.46
C THR A 71 -8.32 1.72 -9.92
N SER A 72 -9.39 1.85 -10.72
CA SER A 72 -9.28 2.11 -12.16
C SER A 72 -8.66 3.46 -12.50
N LYS A 73 -8.94 4.52 -11.73
CA LYS A 73 -8.28 5.83 -11.90
C LYS A 73 -6.82 5.79 -11.45
N LEU A 74 -6.57 5.11 -10.35
CA LEU A 74 -5.22 5.00 -9.78
C LEU A 74 -4.31 4.13 -10.63
N GLU A 75 -4.85 3.15 -11.33
CA GLU A 75 -4.11 2.24 -12.20
C GLU A 75 -3.25 2.97 -13.22
N ALA A 76 -3.83 3.92 -13.96
CA ALA A 76 -3.10 4.69 -14.96
C ALA A 76 -1.94 5.48 -14.35
N ASN A 77 -2.16 6.09 -13.18
CA ASN A 77 -1.12 6.82 -12.46
C ASN A 77 -0.01 5.92 -11.95
N ILE A 78 -0.34 4.73 -11.46
CA ILE A 78 0.64 3.76 -10.99
C ILE A 78 1.49 3.27 -12.15
N ARG A 79 0.89 2.84 -13.25
CA ARG A 79 1.61 2.34 -14.43
C ARG A 79 2.54 3.40 -15.03
N ALA A 80 2.13 4.66 -15.01
CA ALA A 80 2.94 5.77 -15.51
C ALA A 80 4.02 6.22 -14.54
N GLY A 81 3.79 6.09 -13.23
CA GLY A 81 4.64 6.65 -12.19
C GLY A 81 5.70 5.72 -11.62
N VAL A 82 5.52 4.41 -11.69
CA VAL A 82 6.47 3.45 -11.12
C VAL A 82 7.65 3.21 -12.06
N LYS A 83 8.82 2.98 -11.47
CA LYS A 83 10.01 2.59 -12.24
C LYS A 83 9.91 1.14 -12.71
N PRO A 84 10.59 0.77 -13.80
CA PRO A 84 10.71 -0.64 -14.20
C PRO A 84 11.24 -1.49 -13.04
N GLY A 85 10.60 -2.64 -12.80
CA GLY A 85 10.96 -3.54 -11.71
C GLY A 85 10.29 -3.26 -10.38
N THR A 86 9.57 -2.14 -10.22
CA THR A 86 8.77 -1.86 -9.02
C THR A 86 7.66 -2.89 -8.88
N ARG A 87 7.52 -3.45 -7.68
CA ARG A 87 6.46 -4.39 -7.36
C ARG A 87 5.23 -3.63 -6.88
N VAL A 88 4.09 -3.92 -7.47
CA VAL A 88 2.80 -3.36 -7.08
C VAL A 88 1.94 -4.50 -6.54
N VAL A 89 1.49 -4.37 -5.31
CA VAL A 89 0.70 -5.39 -4.62
C VAL A 89 -0.65 -4.80 -4.27
N SER A 90 -1.73 -5.48 -4.65
CA SER A 90 -3.09 -5.11 -4.29
C SER A 90 -3.73 -6.19 -3.44
N HIS A 91 -4.44 -5.76 -2.40
CA HIS A 91 -5.20 -6.62 -1.51
C HIS A 91 -6.64 -6.76 -2.03
N ASN A 92 -7.06 -8.00 -2.30
CA ASN A 92 -8.38 -8.43 -2.76
C ASN A 92 -8.80 -7.95 -4.16
N TYR A 93 -8.55 -6.71 -4.53
CA TYR A 93 -9.05 -6.14 -5.79
C TYR A 93 -7.95 -6.11 -6.86
N GLY A 94 -8.29 -6.58 -8.07
CA GLY A 94 -7.42 -6.51 -9.22
C GLY A 94 -7.58 -5.19 -9.98
N MET A 95 -6.68 -4.98 -10.93
CA MET A 95 -6.78 -3.86 -11.89
C MET A 95 -7.47 -4.31 -13.17
N THR A 96 -8.18 -3.39 -13.83
CA THR A 96 -9.05 -3.70 -14.96
C THR A 96 -8.26 -4.08 -16.22
N ASP A 97 -7.21 -3.30 -16.52
CA ASP A 97 -6.48 -3.40 -17.79
C ASP A 97 -5.04 -3.90 -17.62
N TRP A 98 -4.66 -4.34 -16.44
CA TRP A 98 -3.33 -4.81 -16.14
C TRP A 98 -3.40 -6.18 -15.46
N THR A 99 -2.99 -7.22 -16.20
CA THR A 99 -3.01 -8.59 -15.69
C THR A 99 -1.90 -8.79 -14.67
N PRO A 100 -2.19 -9.33 -13.49
CA PRO A 100 -1.17 -9.57 -12.47
C PRO A 100 -0.19 -10.65 -12.92
N SER A 101 1.09 -10.47 -12.55
CA SER A 101 2.13 -11.48 -12.76
C SER A 101 1.93 -12.70 -11.87
N LYS A 102 1.35 -12.49 -10.70
CA LYS A 102 1.06 -13.56 -9.72
C LYS A 102 -0.13 -13.17 -8.86
N SER A 103 -0.94 -14.16 -8.51
CA SER A 103 -2.03 -13.99 -7.55
C SER A 103 -2.00 -15.15 -6.55
N GLU A 104 -2.18 -14.83 -5.27
CA GLU A 104 -2.21 -15.80 -4.18
C GLU A 104 -3.43 -15.57 -3.29
N THR A 105 -3.97 -16.66 -2.74
CA THR A 105 -5.01 -16.61 -1.73
C THR A 105 -4.43 -17.09 -0.41
N PHE A 106 -4.73 -16.39 0.66
CA PHE A 106 -4.38 -16.80 2.02
C PHE A 106 -5.57 -16.63 2.94
N VAL A 107 -5.53 -17.31 4.08
CA VAL A 107 -6.55 -17.18 5.13
C VAL A 107 -5.94 -16.37 6.27
N ASP A 108 -6.62 -15.27 6.64
CA ASP A 108 -6.15 -14.41 7.73
C ASP A 108 -6.42 -15.05 9.12
N ALA A 109 -5.96 -14.37 10.17
CA ALA A 109 -6.13 -14.85 11.55
C ALA A 109 -7.60 -14.99 11.98
N GLY A 110 -8.52 -14.28 11.32
CA GLY A 110 -9.96 -14.39 11.55
C GLY A 110 -10.65 -15.47 10.73
N GLY A 111 -9.90 -16.25 9.91
CA GLY A 111 -10.46 -17.29 9.07
C GLY A 111 -11.04 -16.79 7.74
N THR A 112 -10.84 -15.53 7.37
CA THR A 112 -11.33 -14.94 6.13
C THR A 112 -10.32 -15.16 5.00
N ALA A 113 -10.79 -15.65 3.84
CA ALA A 113 -9.95 -15.78 2.66
C ALA A 113 -9.66 -14.40 2.04
N ARG A 114 -8.39 -14.13 1.77
CA ARG A 114 -7.90 -12.90 1.20
C ARG A 114 -7.08 -13.18 -0.04
N ARG A 115 -7.10 -12.27 -1.01
CA ARG A 115 -6.29 -12.35 -2.23
C ARG A 115 -5.24 -11.27 -2.28
N LEU A 116 -4.06 -11.63 -2.77
CA LEU A 116 -2.99 -10.69 -3.12
C LEU A 116 -2.68 -10.83 -4.60
N HIS A 117 -2.60 -9.70 -5.28
CA HIS A 117 -2.21 -9.63 -6.69
C HIS A 117 -0.89 -8.87 -6.80
N LEU A 118 0.02 -9.38 -7.60
CA LEU A 118 1.33 -8.79 -7.84
C LEU A 118 1.48 -8.39 -9.30
N TRP A 119 1.87 -7.15 -9.53
CA TRP A 119 2.32 -6.63 -10.83
C TRP A 119 3.77 -6.18 -10.72
N ILE A 120 4.49 -6.25 -11.83
CA ILE A 120 5.86 -5.75 -11.91
C ILE A 120 5.91 -4.66 -12.97
N GLY A 121 6.34 -3.49 -12.57
CA GLY A 121 6.45 -2.33 -13.43
C GLY A 121 7.54 -2.40 -14.48
#